data_168a0015dedc7c31f8e53e3719c483f9
#
_entry.id   168a0015dedc7c31f8e53e3719c483f9
#
_cell.length_a   1.000
_cell.length_b   1.000
_cell.length_c   1.000
_cell.angle_alpha   90.00
_cell.angle_beta   90.00
_cell.angle_gamma   90.00
#
_symmetry.space_group_name_H-M   'P 1'
#
loop_
_entity.id
_entity.type
_entity.pdbx_description
1 polymer ?
#
loop_
_entity_poly.entity_id
_entity_poly.type
_entity_poly.pdbx_seq_one_letter_code
_entity_poly.pdbx_strand_id
1 'polypeptide(L)'
;MVYLRSGIFYFFLIIGLGLIFIGIPFLYFTPLITRQKIILSWVWLVRFTLKYICNVEIEFKGFKDYLNGKFLFVSNHQSTLETLVLHHEFQPMSAITKKENLSVPVFGLGFRLLEPIYIERDMKLSSTKKIIREGIKKIEAGLSVLYFPEGTRMPVGEIGRFSRTGIEVAAKTETSIIPIVHNSAECWPPSYLIQPGKVIFYLGDPVETSGKNIRQLTLSLIHISEPTRRLC
;
A
#
# COMPACT_ATOMS: atom_id res chain seq x y z
N MET A 1 0.90 7.50 28.93
CA MET A 1 0.46 8.39 27.82
C MET A 1 0.28 7.62 26.50
N VAL A 2 1.27 6.82 26.05
CA VAL A 2 1.20 6.05 24.77
C VAL A 2 -0.01 5.10 24.73
N TYR A 3 -0.26 4.33 25.77
CA TYR A 3 -1.41 3.40 25.87
C TYR A 3 -2.76 4.12 25.68
N LEU A 4 -2.95 5.26 26.38
CA LEU A 4 -4.19 6.03 26.29
C LEU A 4 -4.40 6.60 24.88
N ARG A 5 -3.36 7.17 24.28
CA ARG A 5 -3.41 7.71 22.91
C ARG A 5 -3.71 6.62 21.90
N SER A 6 -3.05 5.46 22.01
CA SER A 6 -3.32 4.32 21.16
C SER A 6 -4.75 3.80 21.33
N GLY A 7 -5.26 3.74 22.56
CA GLY A 7 -6.66 3.36 22.83
C GLY A 7 -7.66 4.28 22.16
N ILE A 8 -7.48 5.61 22.28
CA ILE A 8 -8.33 6.61 21.62
C ILE A 8 -8.22 6.48 20.10
N PHE A 9 -7.03 6.28 19.55
CA PHE A 9 -6.81 6.07 18.13
C PHE A 9 -7.61 4.85 17.61
N TYR A 10 -7.50 3.69 18.27
CA TYR A 10 -8.22 2.48 17.86
C TYR A 10 -9.74 2.63 18.01
N PHE A 11 -10.22 3.38 19.00
CA PHE A 11 -11.64 3.69 19.13
C PHE A 11 -12.17 4.42 17.88
N PHE A 12 -11.49 5.48 17.42
CA PHE A 12 -11.88 6.19 16.20
C PHE A 12 -11.72 5.36 14.94
N LEU A 13 -10.67 4.53 14.89
CA LEU A 13 -10.45 3.60 13.77
C LEU A 13 -11.61 2.61 13.64
N ILE A 14 -12.07 2.02 14.76
CA ILE A 14 -13.19 1.08 14.77
C ILE A 14 -14.50 1.78 14.39
N ILE A 15 -14.76 2.99 14.89
CA ILE A 15 -15.95 3.77 14.50
C ILE A 15 -15.95 4.04 12.99
N GLY A 16 -14.83 4.51 12.45
CA GLY A 16 -14.72 4.78 11.02
C GLY A 16 -14.96 3.54 10.16
N LEU A 17 -14.39 2.40 10.55
CA LEU A 17 -14.66 1.11 9.89
C LEU A 17 -16.13 0.69 10.02
N GLY A 18 -16.77 0.91 11.17
CA GLY A 18 -18.18 0.63 11.40
C GLY A 18 -19.09 1.44 10.47
N LEU A 19 -18.80 2.73 10.29
CA LEU A 19 -19.55 3.59 9.36
C LEU A 19 -19.44 3.11 7.90
N ILE A 20 -18.23 2.71 7.48
CA ILE A 20 -18.04 2.11 6.16
C ILE A 20 -18.85 0.82 6.02
N PHE A 21 -18.83 -0.03 7.06
CA PHE A 21 -19.55 -1.30 7.05
C PHE A 21 -21.05 -1.10 6.81
N ILE A 22 -21.67 -0.10 7.44
CA ILE A 22 -23.09 0.26 7.22
C ILE A 22 -23.33 0.70 5.77
N GLY A 23 -22.35 1.38 5.15
CA GLY A 23 -22.45 1.84 3.75
C GLY A 23 -22.21 0.76 2.69
N ILE A 24 -21.66 -0.41 3.04
CA ILE A 24 -21.26 -1.46 2.08
C ILE A 24 -22.37 -1.86 1.09
N PRO A 25 -23.64 -2.10 1.52
CA PRO A 25 -24.69 -2.50 0.58
C PRO A 25 -24.94 -1.47 -0.53
N PHE A 26 -24.81 -0.19 -0.21
CA PHE A 26 -24.97 0.89 -1.18
C PHE A 26 -23.73 1.06 -2.07
N LEU A 27 -22.54 0.87 -1.50
CA LEU A 27 -21.27 1.00 -2.21
C LEU A 27 -21.07 -0.10 -3.27
N TYR A 28 -21.66 -1.26 -3.07
CA TYR A 28 -21.55 -2.37 -4.03
C TYR A 28 -22.03 -1.99 -5.44
N PHE A 29 -23.02 -1.12 -5.55
CA PHE A 29 -23.60 -0.67 -6.82
C PHE A 29 -22.92 0.57 -7.41
N THR A 30 -21.89 1.10 -6.76
CA THR A 30 -21.17 2.28 -7.26
C THR A 30 -19.96 1.89 -8.13
N PRO A 31 -19.56 2.73 -9.11
CA PRO A 31 -18.34 2.53 -9.87
C PRO A 31 -17.11 2.43 -8.97
N LEU A 32 -16.11 1.62 -9.36
CA LEU A 32 -14.92 1.35 -8.56
C LEU A 32 -14.21 2.60 -8.07
N ILE A 33 -14.00 3.59 -8.94
CA ILE A 33 -13.30 4.84 -8.59
C ILE A 33 -14.07 5.62 -7.50
N THR A 34 -15.40 5.75 -7.64
CA THR A 34 -16.24 6.41 -6.64
C THR A 34 -16.22 5.65 -5.32
N ARG A 35 -16.33 4.34 -5.40
CA ARG A 35 -16.28 3.43 -4.25
C ARG A 35 -14.96 3.54 -3.49
N GLN A 36 -13.82 3.59 -4.19
CA GLN A 36 -12.53 3.79 -3.59
C GLN A 36 -12.45 5.14 -2.86
N LYS A 37 -12.89 6.22 -3.50
CA LYS A 37 -12.90 7.56 -2.88
C LYS A 37 -13.71 7.57 -1.57
N ILE A 38 -14.90 6.95 -1.56
CA ILE A 38 -15.75 6.91 -0.37
C ILE A 38 -15.12 6.02 0.72
N ILE A 39 -14.71 4.79 0.37
CA ILE A 39 -14.13 3.88 1.35
C ILE A 39 -12.83 4.45 1.94
N LEU A 40 -11.98 5.04 1.12
CA LEU A 40 -10.70 5.55 1.58
C LEU A 40 -10.78 6.92 2.26
N SER A 41 -11.92 7.62 2.17
CA SER A 41 -12.09 8.91 2.86
C SER A 41 -11.91 8.80 4.38
N TRP A 42 -12.22 7.65 5.00
CA TRP A 42 -12.00 7.43 6.43
C TRP A 42 -10.51 7.46 6.82
N VAL A 43 -9.60 7.24 5.88
CA VAL A 43 -8.16 7.35 6.11
C VAL A 43 -7.78 8.78 6.50
N TRP A 44 -8.59 9.77 6.10
CA TRP A 44 -8.46 11.13 6.62
C TRP A 44 -8.62 11.17 8.15
N LEU A 45 -9.63 10.47 8.69
CA LEU A 45 -9.83 10.34 10.14
C LEU A 45 -8.64 9.64 10.81
N VAL A 46 -8.09 8.58 10.18
CA VAL A 46 -6.88 7.91 10.65
C VAL A 46 -5.71 8.88 10.71
N ARG A 47 -5.44 9.64 9.64
CA ARG A 47 -4.36 10.64 9.60
C ARG A 47 -4.57 11.75 10.63
N PHE A 48 -5.82 12.22 10.81
CA PHE A 48 -6.17 13.22 11.79
C PHE A 48 -5.88 12.74 13.22
N THR A 49 -6.35 11.55 13.58
CA THR A 49 -6.13 10.98 14.92
C THR A 49 -4.66 10.65 15.18
N LEU A 50 -3.93 10.16 14.18
CA LEU A 50 -2.48 9.97 14.27
C LEU A 50 -1.78 11.30 14.57
N LYS A 51 -2.11 12.36 13.85
CA LYS A 51 -1.47 13.67 14.02
C LYS A 51 -1.80 14.32 15.39
N TYR A 52 -3.08 14.44 15.71
CA TYR A 52 -3.52 15.27 16.85
C TYR A 52 -3.61 14.51 18.18
N ILE A 53 -3.80 13.19 18.14
CA ILE A 53 -3.90 12.36 19.34
C ILE A 53 -2.59 11.64 19.62
N CYS A 54 -2.02 10.99 18.59
CA CYS A 54 -0.82 10.18 18.74
C CYS A 54 0.48 10.98 18.52
N ASN A 55 0.40 12.23 18.04
CA ASN A 55 1.56 13.06 17.68
C ASN A 55 2.45 12.38 16.64
N VAL A 56 1.82 11.81 15.61
CA VAL A 56 2.48 11.20 14.45
C VAL A 56 2.28 12.09 13.23
N GLU A 57 3.35 12.64 12.70
CA GLU A 57 3.35 13.44 11.48
C GLU A 57 3.62 12.53 10.28
N ILE A 58 2.89 12.72 9.18
CA ILE A 58 3.09 11.98 7.91
C ILE A 58 3.50 12.96 6.83
N GLU A 59 4.65 12.72 6.23
CA GLU A 59 5.23 13.56 5.18
C GLU A 59 5.54 12.74 3.92
N PHE A 60 5.24 13.31 2.74
CA PHE A 60 5.64 12.76 1.44
C PHE A 60 6.77 13.61 0.85
N LYS A 61 7.82 12.96 0.38
CA LYS A 61 9.01 13.58 -0.24
C LYS A 61 9.35 12.93 -1.59
N GLY A 62 10.15 13.62 -2.38
CA GLY A 62 10.64 13.11 -3.67
C GLY A 62 9.70 13.40 -4.83
N PHE A 63 9.52 12.44 -5.74
CA PHE A 63 8.70 12.58 -6.94
C PHE A 63 7.26 12.99 -6.61
N LYS A 64 6.74 14.04 -7.27
CA LYS A 64 5.42 14.63 -6.94
C LYS A 64 4.37 14.46 -8.02
N ASP A 65 4.77 14.14 -9.25
CA ASP A 65 3.86 14.07 -10.39
C ASP A 65 3.16 12.70 -10.54
N TYR A 66 3.00 11.99 -9.43
CA TYR A 66 2.40 10.65 -9.37
C TYR A 66 0.87 10.65 -9.59
N LEU A 67 0.21 11.79 -9.54
CA LEU A 67 -1.22 11.90 -9.77
C LEU A 67 -1.59 11.94 -11.25
N ASN A 68 -0.64 12.26 -12.13
CA ASN A 68 -0.87 12.46 -13.56
C ASN A 68 -0.63 11.20 -14.40
N GLY A 69 -0.65 10.02 -13.79
CA GLY A 69 -0.40 8.78 -14.51
C GLY A 69 -0.87 7.54 -13.78
N LYS A 70 -0.65 6.40 -14.42
CA LYS A 70 -0.78 5.08 -13.82
C LYS A 70 0.62 4.49 -13.67
N PHE A 71 0.88 3.94 -12.49
CA PHE A 71 2.20 3.46 -12.11
C PHE A 71 2.13 2.12 -11.40
N LEU A 72 3.22 1.37 -11.44
CA LEU A 72 3.45 0.34 -10.46
C LEU A 72 4.22 0.97 -9.28
N PHE A 73 3.56 1.13 -8.14
CA PHE A 73 4.21 1.53 -6.90
C PHE A 73 4.83 0.31 -6.22
N VAL A 74 6.14 0.37 -5.97
CA VAL A 74 6.90 -0.68 -5.29
C VAL A 74 7.38 -0.14 -3.95
N SER A 75 6.88 -0.69 -2.86
CA SER A 75 7.15 -0.18 -1.51
C SER A 75 7.68 -1.28 -0.59
N ASN A 76 8.54 -0.91 0.37
CA ASN A 76 8.83 -1.78 1.50
C ASN A 76 7.56 -1.99 2.34
N HIS A 77 7.49 -3.11 3.08
CA HIS A 77 6.32 -3.47 3.89
C HIS A 77 6.72 -3.65 5.35
N GLN A 78 6.20 -2.80 6.24
CA GLN A 78 6.59 -2.78 7.65
C GLN A 78 5.42 -2.68 8.62
N SER A 79 4.30 -2.06 8.23
CA SER A 79 3.19 -1.69 9.10
C SER A 79 1.84 -1.87 8.41
N THR A 80 0.76 -1.57 9.11
CA THR A 80 -0.57 -1.38 8.52
C THR A 80 -0.70 0.04 7.93
N LEU A 81 0.05 0.99 8.48
CA LEU A 81 -0.04 2.41 8.15
C LEU A 81 0.19 2.67 6.66
N GLU A 82 1.28 2.13 6.09
CA GLU A 82 1.60 2.37 4.69
C GLU A 82 0.53 1.82 3.75
N THR A 83 -0.07 0.67 4.08
CA THR A 83 -1.14 0.10 3.25
C THR A 83 -2.34 1.05 3.16
N LEU A 84 -2.73 1.67 4.27
CA LEU A 84 -3.85 2.61 4.33
C LEU A 84 -3.50 3.93 3.64
N VAL A 85 -2.35 4.51 4.00
CA VAL A 85 -1.94 5.84 3.55
C VAL A 85 -1.61 5.84 2.05
N LEU A 86 -0.85 4.85 1.56
CA LEU A 86 -0.51 4.77 0.13
C LEU A 86 -1.76 4.51 -0.72
N HIS A 87 -2.69 3.67 -0.24
CA HIS A 87 -3.93 3.41 -0.97
C HIS A 87 -4.81 4.66 -1.07
N HIS A 88 -4.86 5.46 -0.01
CA HIS A 88 -5.59 6.73 -0.02
C HIS A 88 -4.93 7.77 -0.94
N GLU A 89 -3.60 7.89 -0.89
CA GLU A 89 -2.85 8.92 -1.62
C GLU A 89 -2.86 8.69 -3.14
N PHE A 90 -2.70 7.42 -3.57
CA PHE A 90 -2.49 7.09 -4.98
C PHE A 90 -3.71 6.48 -5.68
N GLN A 91 -4.92 6.73 -5.19
CA GLN A 91 -6.14 6.27 -5.85
C GLN A 91 -6.37 6.99 -7.20
N PRO A 92 -6.92 6.29 -8.24
CA PRO A 92 -7.42 4.92 -8.19
C PRO A 92 -6.31 3.87 -8.27
N MET A 93 -6.33 2.93 -7.34
CA MET A 93 -5.27 1.94 -7.20
C MET A 93 -5.80 0.56 -6.79
N SER A 94 -5.11 -0.51 -7.20
CA SER A 94 -5.34 -1.86 -6.71
C SER A 94 -4.08 -2.39 -5.99
N ALA A 95 -4.24 -2.91 -4.77
CA ALA A 95 -3.12 -3.48 -4.03
C ALA A 95 -3.04 -4.99 -4.19
N ILE A 96 -1.81 -5.53 -4.24
CA ILE A 96 -1.59 -6.97 -4.17
C ILE A 96 -1.59 -7.38 -2.69
N THR A 97 -2.48 -8.31 -2.32
CA THR A 97 -2.68 -8.72 -0.94
C THR A 97 -2.85 -10.23 -0.78
N LYS A 98 -2.76 -10.71 0.45
CA LYS A 98 -3.06 -12.10 0.79
C LYS A 98 -4.56 -12.31 0.91
N LYS A 99 -5.07 -13.47 0.46
CA LYS A 99 -6.49 -13.83 0.53
C LYS A 99 -7.02 -13.79 1.97
N GLU A 100 -6.19 -14.18 2.94
CA GLU A 100 -6.52 -14.20 4.35
C GLU A 100 -6.92 -12.80 4.88
N ASN A 101 -6.34 -11.73 4.35
CA ASN A 101 -6.70 -10.36 4.71
C ASN A 101 -8.16 -10.02 4.35
N LEU A 102 -8.71 -10.69 3.34
CA LEU A 102 -10.11 -10.52 2.92
C LEU A 102 -11.11 -11.23 3.85
N SER A 103 -10.62 -12.11 4.72
CA SER A 103 -11.43 -12.84 5.70
C SER A 103 -11.52 -12.13 7.04
N VAL A 104 -10.78 -11.04 7.26
CA VAL A 104 -10.87 -10.24 8.48
C VAL A 104 -12.24 -9.57 8.54
N PRO A 105 -13.03 -9.78 9.61
CA PRO A 105 -14.35 -9.16 9.72
C PRO A 105 -14.31 -7.64 9.52
N VAL A 106 -15.33 -7.07 8.91
CA VAL A 106 -15.49 -5.65 8.58
C VAL A 106 -14.41 -5.13 7.62
N PHE A 107 -13.13 -5.19 8.02
CA PHE A 107 -11.99 -4.73 7.20
C PHE A 107 -11.92 -5.49 5.88
N GLY A 108 -12.03 -6.82 5.91
CA GLY A 108 -11.97 -7.65 4.70
C GLY A 108 -13.10 -7.38 3.71
N LEU A 109 -14.30 -7.07 4.20
CA LEU A 109 -15.43 -6.69 3.33
C LEU A 109 -15.16 -5.35 2.65
N GLY A 110 -14.75 -4.32 3.39
CA GLY A 110 -14.37 -3.03 2.82
C GLY A 110 -13.21 -3.17 1.83
N PHE A 111 -12.22 -4.00 2.17
CA PHE A 111 -11.07 -4.22 1.31
C PHE A 111 -11.42 -4.97 0.01
N ARG A 112 -12.39 -5.92 0.04
CA ARG A 112 -12.92 -6.56 -1.19
C ARG A 112 -13.54 -5.56 -2.16
N LEU A 113 -14.23 -4.55 -1.63
CA LEU A 113 -14.83 -3.49 -2.45
C LEU A 113 -13.78 -2.61 -3.15
N LEU A 114 -12.54 -2.59 -2.70
CA LEU A 114 -11.43 -1.93 -3.40
C LEU A 114 -10.86 -2.77 -4.55
N GLU A 115 -11.38 -3.97 -4.76
CA GLU A 115 -10.96 -4.92 -5.80
C GLU A 115 -9.45 -5.19 -5.80
N PRO A 116 -8.87 -5.67 -4.68
CA PRO A 116 -7.46 -6.00 -4.61
C PRO A 116 -7.13 -7.24 -5.46
N ILE A 117 -5.87 -7.35 -5.85
CA ILE A 117 -5.32 -8.57 -6.45
C ILE A 117 -4.93 -9.49 -5.29
N TYR A 118 -5.69 -10.55 -5.05
CA TYR A 118 -5.41 -11.46 -3.94
C TYR A 118 -4.68 -12.73 -4.37
N ILE A 119 -3.78 -13.20 -3.52
CA ILE A 119 -2.94 -14.38 -3.72
C ILE A 119 -3.19 -15.42 -2.63
N GLU A 120 -3.04 -16.69 -2.98
CA GLU A 120 -3.06 -17.83 -2.07
C GLU A 120 -1.64 -18.33 -1.84
N ARG A 121 -1.23 -18.50 -0.57
CA ARG A 121 0.16 -18.86 -0.22
C ARG A 121 0.57 -20.25 -0.70
N ASP A 122 -0.36 -21.19 -0.67
CA ASP A 122 -0.07 -22.62 -0.92
C ASP A 122 0.14 -22.95 -2.41
N MET A 123 -0.15 -21.99 -3.29
CA MET A 123 -0.10 -22.19 -4.76
C MET A 123 0.83 -21.19 -5.44
N LYS A 124 2.14 -21.22 -5.13
CA LYS A 124 3.12 -20.23 -5.62
C LYS A 124 3.07 -19.95 -7.11
N LEU A 125 3.07 -20.98 -7.96
CA LEU A 125 3.07 -20.81 -9.42
C LEU A 125 1.76 -20.24 -9.95
N SER A 126 0.61 -20.68 -9.46
CA SER A 126 -0.69 -20.16 -9.86
C SER A 126 -0.89 -18.72 -9.35
N SER A 127 -0.42 -18.42 -8.14
CA SER A 127 -0.44 -17.06 -7.57
C SER A 127 0.40 -16.09 -8.39
N THR A 128 1.59 -16.48 -8.83
CA THR A 128 2.44 -15.67 -9.73
C THR A 128 1.73 -15.36 -11.05
N LYS A 129 1.19 -16.37 -11.72
CA LYS A 129 0.43 -16.18 -12.97
C LYS A 129 -0.80 -15.30 -12.77
N LYS A 130 -1.50 -15.44 -11.62
CA LYS A 130 -2.66 -14.63 -11.28
C LYS A 130 -2.29 -13.18 -11.06
N ILE A 131 -1.21 -12.89 -10.30
CA ILE A 131 -0.74 -11.50 -10.08
C ILE A 131 -0.45 -10.84 -11.43
N ILE A 132 0.28 -11.51 -12.32
CA ILE A 132 0.64 -10.97 -13.62
C ILE A 132 -0.62 -10.67 -14.43
N ARG A 133 -1.52 -11.64 -14.56
CA ARG A 133 -2.75 -11.49 -15.34
C ARG A 133 -3.66 -10.38 -14.81
N GLU A 134 -3.95 -10.41 -13.51
CA GLU A 134 -4.85 -9.42 -12.90
C GLU A 134 -4.18 -8.05 -12.78
N GLY A 135 -2.86 -7.99 -12.54
CA GLY A 135 -2.10 -6.74 -12.54
C GLY A 135 -2.14 -6.04 -13.89
N ILE A 136 -1.94 -6.76 -14.98
CA ILE A 136 -2.07 -6.24 -16.35
C ILE A 136 -3.46 -5.65 -16.55
N LYS A 137 -4.53 -6.42 -16.25
CA LYS A 137 -5.92 -5.93 -16.38
C LYS A 137 -6.18 -4.65 -15.60
N LYS A 138 -5.63 -4.53 -14.37
CA LYS A 138 -5.82 -3.32 -13.56
C LYS A 138 -5.13 -2.11 -14.17
N ILE A 139 -3.89 -2.27 -14.65
CA ILE A 139 -3.15 -1.21 -15.35
C ILE A 139 -3.87 -0.78 -16.64
N GLU A 140 -4.31 -1.74 -17.46
CA GLU A 140 -5.07 -1.48 -18.69
C GLU A 140 -6.40 -0.78 -18.42
N ALA A 141 -7.05 -1.08 -17.28
CA ALA A 141 -8.26 -0.40 -16.82
C ALA A 141 -7.99 1.01 -16.25
N GLY A 142 -6.75 1.50 -16.27
CA GLY A 142 -6.38 2.85 -15.81
C GLY A 142 -6.10 2.96 -14.32
N LEU A 143 -5.95 1.83 -13.59
CA LEU A 143 -5.58 1.85 -12.19
C LEU A 143 -4.06 1.72 -12.01
N SER A 144 -3.52 2.36 -10.99
CA SER A 144 -2.18 2.04 -10.49
C SER A 144 -2.19 0.73 -9.70
N VAL A 145 -1.03 0.10 -9.54
CA VAL A 145 -0.90 -1.12 -8.74
C VAL A 145 0.12 -0.91 -7.63
N LEU A 146 -0.25 -1.21 -6.37
CA LEU A 146 0.65 -1.21 -5.23
C LEU A 146 1.18 -2.62 -4.98
N TYR A 147 2.50 -2.73 -4.93
CA TYR A 147 3.20 -3.98 -4.75
C TYR A 147 4.24 -3.90 -3.63
N PHE A 148 4.15 -4.87 -2.71
CA PHE A 148 5.14 -5.09 -1.66
C PHE A 148 5.98 -6.32 -2.03
N PRO A 149 7.20 -6.15 -2.55
CA PRO A 149 8.00 -7.26 -3.08
C PRO A 149 8.45 -8.26 -2.02
N GLU A 150 8.48 -7.86 -0.76
CA GLU A 150 8.85 -8.70 0.38
C GLU A 150 7.74 -9.72 0.72
N GLY A 151 6.48 -9.45 0.33
CA GLY A 151 5.32 -10.33 0.55
C GLY A 151 4.93 -10.53 2.02
N THR A 152 5.69 -9.93 2.95
CA THR A 152 5.43 -9.94 4.39
C THR A 152 6.00 -8.68 5.02
N ARG A 153 5.49 -8.31 6.21
CA ARG A 153 6.05 -7.18 6.96
C ARG A 153 7.43 -7.54 7.50
N MET A 154 8.40 -6.65 7.25
CA MET A 154 9.77 -6.78 7.72
C MET A 154 10.00 -5.89 8.95
N PRO A 155 10.85 -6.32 9.89
CA PRO A 155 11.31 -5.46 10.97
C PRO A 155 12.01 -4.21 10.45
N VAL A 156 12.06 -3.16 11.28
CA VAL A 156 12.81 -1.95 10.96
C VAL A 156 14.28 -2.29 10.72
N GLY A 157 14.85 -1.77 9.63
CA GLY A 157 16.25 -2.02 9.25
C GLY A 157 16.52 -3.33 8.52
N GLU A 158 15.55 -4.24 8.43
CA GLU A 158 15.71 -5.49 7.69
C GLU A 158 15.16 -5.38 6.26
N ILE A 159 15.80 -6.11 5.34
CA ILE A 159 15.39 -6.21 3.93
C ILE A 159 15.00 -7.66 3.67
N GLY A 160 13.76 -7.87 3.28
CA GLY A 160 13.26 -9.18 2.89
C GLY A 160 13.67 -9.61 1.48
N ARG A 161 13.40 -10.85 1.14
CA ARG A 161 13.61 -11.35 -0.21
C ARG A 161 12.71 -10.61 -1.21
N PHE A 162 13.32 -10.02 -2.22
CA PHE A 162 12.64 -9.22 -3.24
C PHE A 162 12.03 -10.11 -4.32
N SER A 163 10.72 -10.20 -4.39
CA SER A 163 10.00 -10.92 -5.45
C SER A 163 9.89 -10.06 -6.71
N ARG A 164 10.01 -10.68 -7.88
CA ARG A 164 9.99 -10.01 -9.20
C ARG A 164 8.61 -9.95 -9.85
N THR A 165 7.62 -10.60 -9.26
CA THR A 165 6.30 -10.80 -9.90
C THR A 165 5.59 -9.50 -10.25
N GLY A 166 5.60 -8.51 -9.35
CA GLY A 166 5.01 -7.20 -9.66
C GLY A 166 5.78 -6.44 -10.73
N ILE A 167 7.12 -6.55 -10.74
CA ILE A 167 7.98 -5.93 -11.76
C ILE A 167 7.67 -6.48 -13.16
N GLU A 168 7.33 -7.77 -13.25
CA GLU A 168 6.91 -8.38 -14.52
C GLU A 168 5.59 -7.79 -15.04
N VAL A 169 4.68 -7.38 -14.16
CA VAL A 169 3.46 -6.65 -14.57
C VAL A 169 3.84 -5.35 -15.26
N ALA A 170 4.69 -4.54 -14.61
CA ALA A 170 5.13 -3.25 -15.16
C ALA A 170 5.87 -3.40 -16.49
N ALA A 171 6.78 -4.39 -16.59
CA ALA A 171 7.51 -4.67 -17.82
C ALA A 171 6.60 -5.06 -18.99
N LYS A 172 5.54 -5.86 -18.73
CA LYS A 172 4.59 -6.31 -19.77
C LYS A 172 3.60 -5.22 -20.19
N THR A 173 3.36 -4.23 -19.36
CA THR A 173 2.45 -3.11 -19.64
C THR A 173 3.20 -1.83 -19.99
N GLU A 174 4.52 -1.88 -20.05
CA GLU A 174 5.41 -0.72 -20.24
C GLU A 174 5.11 0.44 -19.27
N THR A 175 4.63 0.08 -18.07
CA THR A 175 4.26 1.04 -17.04
C THR A 175 5.47 1.38 -16.19
N SER A 176 5.73 2.67 -15.97
CA SER A 176 6.83 3.13 -15.12
C SER A 176 6.64 2.69 -13.68
N ILE A 177 7.74 2.37 -13.01
CA ILE A 177 7.75 1.93 -11.60
C ILE A 177 8.17 3.11 -10.73
N ILE A 178 7.38 3.42 -9.70
CA ILE A 178 7.77 4.39 -8.67
C ILE A 178 8.17 3.62 -7.41
N PRO A 179 9.45 3.64 -7.03
CA PRO A 179 9.90 3.07 -5.77
C PRO A 179 9.50 3.98 -4.60
N ILE A 180 8.95 3.38 -3.54
CA ILE A 180 8.59 4.08 -2.31
C ILE A 180 9.34 3.45 -1.15
N VAL A 181 9.95 4.28 -0.31
CA VAL A 181 10.60 3.86 0.94
C VAL A 181 10.02 4.65 2.09
N HIS A 182 9.78 4.00 3.23
CA HIS A 182 9.21 4.64 4.41
C HIS A 182 9.68 3.96 5.71
N ASN A 183 9.48 4.66 6.82
CA ASN A 183 9.78 4.22 8.19
C ASN A 183 8.51 4.01 9.03
N SER A 184 7.42 3.60 8.44
CA SER A 184 6.09 3.56 9.09
C SER A 184 6.05 2.71 10.37
N ALA A 185 6.85 1.64 10.49
CA ALA A 185 6.88 0.80 11.67
C ALA A 185 7.51 1.46 12.90
N GLU A 186 8.25 2.55 12.74
CA GLU A 186 8.75 3.32 13.88
C GLU A 186 7.60 3.96 14.67
N CYS A 187 6.56 4.41 13.98
CA CYS A 187 5.39 5.03 14.61
C CYS A 187 4.23 4.04 14.81
N TRP A 188 4.03 3.08 13.91
CA TRP A 188 2.98 2.06 14.05
C TRP A 188 3.57 0.65 13.90
N PRO A 189 4.26 0.14 14.93
CA PRO A 189 4.85 -1.19 14.92
C PRO A 189 3.80 -2.30 14.99
N PRO A 190 4.17 -3.56 14.72
CA PRO A 190 3.28 -4.72 14.87
C PRO A 190 2.73 -4.92 16.29
N SER A 191 3.31 -4.29 17.30
CA SER A 191 2.85 -4.32 18.70
C SER A 191 1.57 -3.54 18.94
N TYR A 192 1.03 -2.85 17.93
CA TYR A 192 -0.18 -2.02 18.00
C TYR A 192 -0.10 -0.78 18.92
N LEU A 193 1.04 -0.49 19.54
CA LEU A 193 1.23 0.73 20.32
C LEU A 193 1.76 1.84 19.41
N ILE A 194 0.94 2.86 19.18
CA ILE A 194 1.32 4.01 18.33
C ILE A 194 2.35 4.86 19.07
N GLN A 195 3.53 4.97 18.49
CA GLN A 195 4.63 5.79 19.00
C GLN A 195 4.57 7.17 18.35
N PRO A 196 4.75 8.27 19.12
CA PRO A 196 4.87 9.60 18.54
C PRO A 196 6.12 9.70 17.68
N GLY A 197 6.05 10.44 16.58
CA GLY A 197 7.19 10.62 15.70
C GLY A 197 6.79 11.11 14.31
N LYS A 198 7.70 10.93 13.36
CA LYS A 198 7.52 11.34 11.96
C LYS A 198 7.67 10.17 11.03
N VAL A 199 6.65 9.93 10.22
CA VAL A 199 6.67 8.95 9.13
C VAL A 199 6.93 9.68 7.83
N ILE A 200 8.00 9.31 7.16
CA ILE A 200 8.38 9.86 5.85
C ILE A 200 8.12 8.79 4.81
N PHE A 201 7.35 9.15 3.78
CA PHE A 201 7.23 8.38 2.54
C PHE A 201 8.07 9.08 1.48
N TYR A 202 9.17 8.47 1.10
CA TYR A 202 10.04 8.98 0.05
C TYR A 202 9.71 8.27 -1.27
N LEU A 203 9.30 9.04 -2.28
CA LEU A 203 9.06 8.56 -3.64
C LEU A 203 10.32 8.82 -4.46
N GLY A 204 10.93 7.75 -4.95
CA GLY A 204 12.01 7.86 -5.93
C GLY A 204 11.50 8.27 -7.30
N ASP A 205 12.43 8.61 -8.18
CA ASP A 205 12.12 8.94 -9.57
C ASP A 205 11.53 7.73 -10.30
N PRO A 206 10.63 7.95 -11.28
CA PRO A 206 10.06 6.88 -12.08
C PRO A 206 11.14 6.09 -12.81
N VAL A 207 11.08 4.78 -12.69
CA VAL A 207 11.94 3.84 -13.42
C VAL A 207 11.19 3.37 -14.66
N GLU A 208 11.62 3.82 -15.84
CA GLU A 208 11.07 3.38 -17.11
C GLU A 208 11.35 1.88 -17.34
N THR A 209 10.34 1.16 -17.82
CA THR A 209 10.42 -0.30 -18.03
C THR A 209 10.67 -0.71 -19.47
N SER A 210 10.35 0.17 -20.44
CA SER A 210 10.53 -0.11 -21.86
C SER A 210 11.99 -0.45 -22.20
N GLY A 211 12.22 -1.52 -22.95
CA GLY A 211 13.55 -1.97 -23.36
C GLY A 211 14.42 -2.59 -22.26
N LYS A 212 13.93 -2.69 -21.02
CA LYS A 212 14.69 -3.27 -19.89
C LYS A 212 14.18 -4.65 -19.53
N ASN A 213 15.12 -5.56 -19.21
CA ASN A 213 14.75 -6.87 -18.68
C ASN A 213 14.42 -6.81 -17.17
N ILE A 214 13.65 -7.79 -16.68
CA ILE A 214 13.19 -7.86 -15.29
C ILE A 214 14.37 -7.86 -14.28
N ARG A 215 15.52 -8.45 -14.64
CA ARG A 215 16.70 -8.48 -13.75
C ARG A 215 17.29 -7.09 -13.58
N GLN A 216 17.42 -6.33 -14.66
CA GLN A 216 17.91 -4.94 -14.61
C GLN A 216 17.00 -4.04 -13.79
N LEU A 217 15.67 -4.13 -14.02
CA LEU A 217 14.68 -3.39 -13.24
C LEU A 217 14.74 -3.74 -11.76
N THR A 218 14.88 -5.02 -11.42
CA THR A 218 14.99 -5.47 -10.02
C THR A 218 16.21 -4.89 -9.35
N LEU A 219 17.37 -4.93 -10.00
CA LEU A 219 18.63 -4.38 -9.46
C LEU A 219 18.53 -2.87 -9.26
N SER A 220 17.97 -2.14 -10.22
CA SER A 220 17.76 -0.69 -10.09
C SER A 220 16.88 -0.35 -8.87
N LEU A 221 15.80 -1.10 -8.65
CA LEU A 221 14.91 -0.88 -7.50
C LEU A 221 15.58 -1.19 -6.16
N ILE A 222 16.39 -2.25 -6.07
CA ILE A 222 17.16 -2.57 -4.86
C ILE A 222 18.14 -1.43 -4.57
N HIS A 223 18.91 -0.99 -5.55
CA HIS A 223 19.88 0.11 -5.39
C HIS A 223 19.24 1.44 -4.99
N ILE A 224 18.02 1.74 -5.46
CA ILE A 224 17.29 2.96 -5.06
C ILE A 224 16.77 2.81 -3.63
N SER A 225 16.29 1.62 -3.24
CA SER A 225 15.68 1.41 -1.94
C SER A 225 16.67 1.32 -0.78
N GLU A 226 17.86 0.81 -0.97
CA GLU A 226 18.86 0.62 0.10
C GLU A 226 19.39 1.93 0.71
N PRO A 227 19.90 2.92 -0.07
CA PRO A 227 20.37 4.19 0.48
C PRO A 227 19.22 5.03 1.08
N THR A 228 18.06 5.00 0.43
CA THR A 228 16.91 5.84 0.81
C THR A 228 16.30 5.41 2.13
N ARG A 229 16.35 4.11 2.48
CA ARG A 229 15.94 3.60 3.81
C ARG A 229 16.77 4.16 4.97
N ARG A 230 17.98 4.65 4.72
CA ARG A 230 18.83 5.30 5.73
C ARG A 230 18.50 6.79 5.91
N LEU A 231 17.70 7.37 4.99
CA LEU A 231 17.30 8.77 5.01
C LEU A 231 15.90 8.97 5.61
N CYS A 232 15.15 7.91 5.79
CA CYS A 232 13.89 7.86 6.53
C CYS A 232 14.15 7.38 7.95
#